data_f347cecd99238956e61e284973a6b268
#
_entry.id   f347cecd99238956e61e284973a6b268
#
_cell.length_a   1.000
_cell.length_b   1.000
_cell.length_c   1.000
_cell.angle_alpha   90.00
_cell.angle_beta   90.00
_cell.angle_gamma   90.00
#
_symmetry.space_group_name_H-M   'P 1'
#
loop_
_entity.id
_entity.type
_entity.pdbx_description
1 polymer ?
#
loop_
_entity_poly.entity_id
_entity_poly.type
_entity_poly.pdbx_seq_one_letter_code
_entity_poly.pdbx_strand_id
1 'polypeptide(L)'
;MSDALLSVSRLCAGYGERPAVADISFSLHRGEILCLVGESGCGKTTVLRSLLCAPGVRWLSGEIALKDAELSALPGKARRSLCSQRLGVVFQSPEAAFNPIRSYRRQFVETLKSHGIFNPATFDRQVEQAFARVELKDWRRVLNACPYALSGGMNQRVALALAMLLGQDILLGDELTSALDATIQLSVAKELKKLRDDGVAQIIVTHHLALAGFLADRIGVMYAGRLVELGRAGDVLRHPCHPYTVSLIEAVPGLEDAVPTGLPGSPSLSGPQKVGCEFMERCLRARPDCAARIYALERAGDGHFAACNAGKGDGS
;
A
#
# COMPACT_ATOMS: atom_id res chain seq x y z
N MET A 1 -22.63 4.11 12.58
CA MET A 1 -21.93 4.69 11.40
C MET A 1 -20.47 4.33 11.59
N SER A 2 -19.79 3.73 10.61
CA SER A 2 -18.43 3.23 10.81
C SER A 2 -17.47 4.41 10.96
N ASP A 3 -16.62 4.36 11.99
CA ASP A 3 -15.57 5.35 12.29
C ASP A 3 -14.36 5.20 11.33
N ALA A 4 -14.64 4.82 10.08
CA ALA A 4 -13.62 4.59 9.07
C ALA A 4 -13.16 5.94 8.48
N LEU A 5 -11.85 6.15 8.45
CA LEU A 5 -11.23 7.32 7.84
C LEU A 5 -11.28 7.26 6.31
N LEU A 6 -11.14 6.05 5.76
CA LEU A 6 -11.29 5.74 4.33
C LEU A 6 -12.15 4.49 4.17
N SER A 7 -13.11 4.54 3.26
CA SER A 7 -13.92 3.40 2.85
C SER A 7 -13.83 3.24 1.34
N VAL A 8 -13.54 2.04 0.89
CA VAL A 8 -13.49 1.64 -0.52
C VAL A 8 -14.50 0.51 -0.70
N SER A 9 -15.46 0.70 -1.59
CA SER A 9 -16.54 -0.26 -1.86
C SER A 9 -16.56 -0.62 -3.33
N ARG A 10 -16.32 -1.89 -3.61
CA ARG A 10 -16.38 -2.50 -4.95
C ARG A 10 -15.64 -1.69 -6.04
N LEU A 11 -14.50 -1.10 -5.69
CA LEU A 11 -13.70 -0.32 -6.63
C LEU A 11 -13.28 -1.17 -7.81
N CYS A 12 -13.62 -0.72 -9.00
CA CYS A 12 -13.08 -1.19 -10.26
C CYS A 12 -12.34 -0.03 -10.92
N ALA A 13 -11.06 -0.22 -11.20
CA ALA A 13 -10.21 0.82 -11.78
C ALA A 13 -9.16 0.23 -12.71
N GLY A 14 -8.69 1.03 -13.67
CA GLY A 14 -7.71 0.56 -14.63
C GLY A 14 -7.22 1.65 -15.57
N TYR A 15 -6.64 1.22 -16.67
CA TYR A 15 -6.04 2.07 -17.69
C TYR A 15 -6.89 2.01 -18.97
N GLY A 16 -7.42 3.16 -19.39
CA GLY A 16 -8.44 3.19 -20.43
C GLY A 16 -9.72 2.50 -19.97
N GLU A 17 -10.22 1.53 -20.74
CA GLU A 17 -11.43 0.75 -20.44
C GLU A 17 -11.13 -0.63 -19.84
N ARG A 18 -9.86 -1.01 -19.75
CA ARG A 18 -9.45 -2.30 -19.19
C ARG A 18 -9.28 -2.19 -17.68
N PRO A 19 -10.02 -2.99 -16.89
CA PRO A 19 -9.82 -3.03 -15.46
C PRO A 19 -8.48 -3.69 -15.13
N ALA A 20 -7.69 -3.01 -14.28
CA ALA A 20 -6.50 -3.58 -13.67
C ALA A 20 -6.80 -4.11 -12.26
N VAL A 21 -7.84 -3.54 -11.63
CA VAL A 21 -8.38 -4.02 -10.36
C VAL A 21 -9.91 -4.03 -10.43
N ALA A 22 -10.54 -4.99 -9.76
CA ALA A 22 -11.99 -5.11 -9.68
C ALA A 22 -12.44 -5.62 -8.33
N ASP A 23 -13.59 -5.10 -7.89
CA ASP A 23 -14.28 -5.49 -6.67
C ASP A 23 -13.41 -5.35 -5.40
N ILE A 24 -12.57 -4.32 -5.38
CA ILE A 24 -11.74 -4.02 -4.22
C ILE A 24 -12.58 -3.32 -3.16
N SER A 25 -12.71 -3.97 -1.99
CA SER A 25 -13.49 -3.45 -0.87
C SER A 25 -12.70 -3.58 0.43
N PHE A 26 -12.49 -2.46 1.13
CA PHE A 26 -11.89 -2.42 2.46
C PHE A 26 -12.20 -1.09 3.15
N SER A 27 -12.03 -1.06 4.46
CA SER A 27 -12.02 0.16 5.27
C SER A 27 -10.64 0.38 5.86
N LEU A 28 -10.32 1.63 6.23
CA LEU A 28 -9.12 2.00 6.96
C LEU A 28 -9.52 2.93 8.10
N HIS A 29 -9.03 2.65 9.30
CA HIS A 29 -9.35 3.40 10.49
C HIS A 29 -8.17 4.28 10.92
N ARG A 30 -8.44 5.27 11.77
CA ARG A 30 -7.40 6.12 12.32
C ARG A 30 -6.40 5.29 13.13
N GLY A 31 -5.09 5.54 12.92
CA GLY A 31 -4.05 4.76 13.58
C GLY A 31 -4.05 3.28 13.21
N GLU A 32 -4.38 2.94 11.96
CA GLU A 32 -4.35 1.58 11.42
C GLU A 32 -3.36 1.50 10.27
N ILE A 33 -2.58 0.43 10.21
CA ILE A 33 -1.74 0.05 9.07
C ILE A 33 -2.38 -1.12 8.34
N LEU A 34 -2.87 -0.88 7.12
CA LEU A 34 -3.27 -1.92 6.17
C LEU A 34 -2.13 -2.17 5.19
N CYS A 35 -1.55 -3.37 5.19
CA CYS A 35 -0.61 -3.79 4.16
C CYS A 35 -1.33 -4.50 3.02
N LEU A 36 -1.10 -4.06 1.78
CA LEU A 36 -1.51 -4.79 0.58
C LEU A 36 -0.30 -5.57 0.04
N VAL A 37 -0.42 -6.91 0.02
CA VAL A 37 0.65 -7.81 -0.41
C VAL A 37 0.23 -8.65 -1.61
N GLY A 38 1.20 -9.15 -2.37
CA GLY A 38 0.98 -10.01 -3.53
C GLY A 38 2.10 -9.86 -4.56
N GLU A 39 2.09 -10.69 -5.59
CA GLU A 39 3.10 -10.67 -6.66
C GLU A 39 3.12 -9.35 -7.43
N SER A 40 4.24 -9.05 -8.12
CA SER A 40 4.35 -7.90 -9.02
C SER A 40 3.27 -7.94 -10.11
N GLY A 41 2.69 -6.78 -10.42
CA GLY A 41 1.65 -6.68 -11.44
C GLY A 41 0.22 -7.06 -10.99
N CYS A 42 0.01 -7.53 -9.75
CA CYS A 42 -1.34 -7.91 -9.28
C CYS A 42 -2.29 -6.73 -8.98
N GLY A 43 -1.87 -5.46 -9.22
CA GLY A 43 -2.76 -4.30 -9.12
C GLY A 43 -2.59 -3.42 -7.86
N LYS A 44 -1.67 -3.73 -6.93
CA LYS A 44 -1.45 -2.97 -5.68
C LYS A 44 -1.24 -1.48 -5.92
N THR A 45 -0.28 -1.12 -6.78
CA THR A 45 -0.01 0.27 -7.17
C THR A 45 -1.21 0.94 -7.84
N THR A 46 -2.03 0.17 -8.59
CA THR A 46 -3.26 0.69 -9.19
C THR A 46 -4.29 1.08 -8.12
N VAL A 47 -4.40 0.31 -7.03
CA VAL A 47 -5.25 0.70 -5.89
C VAL A 47 -4.75 2.04 -5.31
N LEU A 48 -3.45 2.17 -4.99
CA LEU A 48 -2.91 3.44 -4.46
C LEU A 48 -3.13 4.62 -5.42
N ARG A 49 -2.86 4.42 -6.72
CA ARG A 49 -3.08 5.46 -7.74
C ARG A 49 -4.55 5.86 -7.87
N SER A 50 -5.45 4.90 -7.68
CA SER A 50 -6.90 5.18 -7.67
C SER A 50 -7.28 6.06 -6.49
N LEU A 51 -6.78 5.76 -5.28
CA LEU A 51 -7.02 6.56 -4.09
C LEU A 51 -6.50 8.01 -4.25
N LEU A 52 -5.34 8.18 -4.89
CA LEU A 52 -4.74 9.48 -5.18
C LEU A 52 -5.44 10.24 -6.33
N CYS A 53 -6.40 9.62 -7.01
CA CYS A 53 -6.96 10.16 -8.26
C CYS A 53 -5.87 10.52 -9.29
N ALA A 54 -4.82 9.69 -9.35
CA ALA A 54 -3.64 9.94 -10.16
C ALA A 54 -3.97 9.97 -11.66
N PRO A 55 -3.27 10.78 -12.45
CA PRO A 55 -3.45 10.80 -13.91
C PRO A 55 -3.22 9.42 -14.52
N GLY A 56 -4.00 9.09 -15.55
CA GLY A 56 -3.91 7.84 -16.29
C GLY A 56 -4.72 6.67 -15.70
N VAL A 57 -5.08 6.71 -14.43
CA VAL A 57 -5.99 5.71 -13.83
C VAL A 57 -7.42 6.23 -13.85
N ARG A 58 -8.35 5.40 -14.31
CA ARG A 58 -9.79 5.69 -14.34
C ARG A 58 -10.53 4.79 -13.36
N TRP A 59 -11.43 5.38 -12.60
CA TRP A 59 -12.45 4.63 -11.88
C TRP A 59 -13.53 4.21 -12.88
N LEU A 60 -13.76 2.93 -12.97
CA LEU A 60 -14.77 2.35 -13.87
C LEU A 60 -16.09 2.14 -13.13
N SER A 61 -16.02 1.74 -11.84
CA SER A 61 -17.16 1.63 -10.92
C SER A 61 -16.70 1.57 -9.47
N GLY A 62 -17.65 1.55 -8.54
CA GLY A 62 -17.40 1.49 -7.10
C GLY A 62 -17.36 2.88 -6.47
N GLU A 63 -17.22 2.91 -5.15
CA GLU A 63 -17.29 4.10 -4.33
C GLU A 63 -16.05 4.23 -3.44
N ILE A 64 -15.58 5.46 -3.26
CA ILE A 64 -14.52 5.79 -2.30
C ILE A 64 -15.02 6.95 -1.46
N ALA A 65 -15.08 6.75 -0.15
CA ALA A 65 -15.39 7.80 0.82
C ALA A 65 -14.15 8.07 1.69
N LEU A 66 -13.83 9.35 1.87
CA LEU A 66 -12.74 9.83 2.72
C LEU A 66 -13.35 10.68 3.83
N LYS A 67 -13.38 10.17 5.07
CA LYS A 67 -14.19 10.73 6.16
C LYS A 67 -15.66 10.90 5.71
N ASP A 68 -16.15 12.12 5.79
CA ASP A 68 -17.54 12.47 5.47
C ASP A 68 -17.76 12.84 3.99
N ALA A 69 -16.71 12.73 3.15
CA ALA A 69 -16.76 13.09 1.75
C ALA A 69 -16.74 11.87 0.84
N GLU A 70 -17.81 11.69 0.08
CA GLU A 70 -17.85 10.70 -1.00
C GLU A 70 -17.09 11.24 -2.22
N LEU A 71 -15.87 10.70 -2.42
CA LEU A 71 -15.00 11.13 -3.52
C LEU A 71 -15.61 10.83 -4.88
N SER A 72 -16.40 9.76 -4.99
CA SER A 72 -17.05 9.34 -6.23
C SER A 72 -18.04 10.39 -6.76
N ALA A 73 -18.69 11.12 -5.85
CA ALA A 73 -19.66 12.17 -6.19
C ALA A 73 -19.00 13.51 -6.54
N LEU A 74 -17.71 13.71 -6.24
CA LEU A 74 -17.04 15.00 -6.45
C LEU A 74 -16.55 15.17 -7.89
N PRO A 75 -16.61 16.42 -8.44
CA PRO A 75 -15.94 16.76 -9.68
C PRO A 75 -14.42 16.49 -9.59
N GLY A 76 -13.80 16.08 -10.69
CA GLY A 76 -12.40 15.63 -10.70
C GLY A 76 -11.39 16.64 -10.11
N LYS A 77 -11.61 17.96 -10.24
CA LYS A 77 -10.76 19.00 -9.63
C LYS A 77 -10.91 19.03 -8.12
N ALA A 78 -12.14 19.02 -7.60
CA ALA A 78 -12.44 19.03 -6.16
C ALA A 78 -11.93 17.73 -5.50
N ARG A 79 -12.14 16.59 -6.15
CA ARG A 79 -11.64 15.28 -5.73
C ARG A 79 -10.12 15.28 -5.56
N ARG A 80 -9.37 15.71 -6.58
CA ARG A 80 -7.91 15.80 -6.51
C ARG A 80 -7.43 16.75 -5.40
N SER A 81 -8.10 17.90 -5.25
CA SER A 81 -7.77 18.85 -4.17
C SER A 81 -7.92 18.22 -2.79
N LEU A 82 -9.03 17.50 -2.55
CA LEU A 82 -9.27 16.83 -1.28
C LEU A 82 -8.27 15.70 -1.03
N CYS A 83 -8.01 14.88 -2.05
CA CYS A 83 -6.99 13.83 -1.94
C CYS A 83 -5.61 14.40 -1.58
N SER A 84 -5.15 15.46 -2.26
CA SER A 84 -3.83 16.05 -1.99
C SER A 84 -3.71 16.67 -0.59
N GLN A 85 -4.82 17.12 0.01
CA GLN A 85 -4.83 17.67 1.35
C GLN A 85 -4.82 16.59 2.45
N ARG A 86 -5.38 15.41 2.17
CA ARG A 86 -5.62 14.36 3.16
C ARG A 86 -4.71 13.16 3.02
N LEU A 87 -4.19 12.90 1.81
CA LEU A 87 -3.39 11.73 1.49
C LEU A 87 -1.95 12.14 1.22
N GLY A 88 -1.02 11.66 2.05
CA GLY A 88 0.41 11.67 1.77
C GLY A 88 0.80 10.47 0.92
N VAL A 89 1.79 10.61 0.07
CA VAL A 89 2.28 9.49 -0.72
C VAL A 89 3.80 9.46 -0.77
N VAL A 90 4.34 8.26 -0.64
CA VAL A 90 5.74 7.96 -0.94
C VAL A 90 5.77 6.82 -1.95
N PHE A 91 6.33 7.11 -3.13
CA PHE A 91 6.43 6.15 -4.24
C PHE A 91 7.65 5.25 -4.11
N GLN A 92 7.64 4.14 -4.83
CA GLN A 92 8.73 3.18 -4.92
C GLN A 92 10.05 3.81 -5.41
N SER A 93 9.97 4.78 -6.33
CA SER A 93 11.10 5.56 -6.83
C SER A 93 10.89 7.04 -6.47
N PRO A 94 11.19 7.43 -5.23
CA PRO A 94 10.88 8.78 -4.76
C PRO A 94 11.67 9.86 -5.50
N GLU A 95 12.84 9.55 -6.04
CA GLU A 95 13.62 10.47 -6.89
C GLU A 95 12.84 10.93 -8.12
N ALA A 96 11.93 10.10 -8.66
CA ALA A 96 11.06 10.47 -9.78
C ALA A 96 9.98 11.49 -9.40
N ALA A 97 9.66 11.61 -8.11
CA ALA A 97 8.70 12.59 -7.60
C ALA A 97 9.33 13.98 -7.38
N PHE A 98 10.67 14.04 -7.34
CA PHE A 98 11.41 15.29 -7.14
C PHE A 98 12.07 15.76 -8.45
N ASN A 99 12.22 17.07 -8.58
CA ASN A 99 13.01 17.65 -9.68
C ASN A 99 14.51 17.37 -9.41
N PRO A 100 15.22 16.61 -10.29
CA PRO A 100 16.57 16.14 -10.00
C PRO A 100 17.61 17.24 -9.86
N ILE A 101 17.42 18.41 -10.50
CA ILE A 101 18.38 19.53 -10.52
C ILE A 101 18.05 20.63 -9.52
N ARG A 102 17.03 20.45 -8.68
CA ARG A 102 16.64 21.43 -7.66
C ARG A 102 16.91 20.88 -6.28
N SER A 103 17.46 21.71 -5.37
CA SER A 103 17.68 21.27 -4.00
C SER A 103 16.38 20.88 -3.29
N TYR A 104 16.47 19.93 -2.34
CA TYR A 104 15.33 19.56 -1.52
C TYR A 104 14.76 20.74 -0.73
N ARG A 105 15.61 21.63 -0.20
CA ARG A 105 15.14 22.86 0.49
C ARG A 105 14.14 23.63 -0.35
N ARG A 106 14.44 23.87 -1.61
CA ARG A 106 13.55 24.61 -2.49
C ARG A 106 12.25 23.88 -2.75
N GLN A 107 12.31 22.57 -2.96
CA GLN A 107 11.14 21.74 -3.22
C GLN A 107 10.26 21.58 -1.97
N PHE A 108 10.86 21.42 -0.79
CA PHE A 108 10.15 21.39 0.48
C PHE A 108 9.38 22.70 0.74
N VAL A 109 10.06 23.83 0.58
CA VAL A 109 9.44 25.15 0.75
C VAL A 109 8.25 25.33 -0.22
N GLU A 110 8.42 24.97 -1.47
CA GLU A 110 7.34 25.05 -2.47
C GLU A 110 6.17 24.15 -2.12
N THR A 111 6.44 22.90 -1.73
CA THR A 111 5.40 21.94 -1.33
C THR A 111 4.64 22.42 -0.09
N LEU A 112 5.35 22.82 0.97
CA LEU A 112 4.72 23.32 2.20
C LEU A 112 3.91 24.60 1.96
N LYS A 113 4.40 25.49 1.08
CA LYS A 113 3.64 26.69 0.66
C LYS A 113 2.37 26.32 -0.11
N SER A 114 2.43 25.37 -1.01
CA SER A 114 1.25 24.93 -1.77
C SER A 114 0.17 24.30 -0.89
N HIS A 115 0.57 23.75 0.27
CA HIS A 115 -0.35 23.22 1.29
C HIS A 115 -0.74 24.27 2.36
N GLY A 116 -0.24 25.50 2.27
CA GLY A 116 -0.57 26.58 3.21
C GLY A 116 0.03 26.42 4.62
N ILE A 117 1.01 25.54 4.79
CA ILE A 117 1.60 25.20 6.12
C ILE A 117 3.05 25.68 6.29
N PHE A 118 3.62 26.37 5.30
CA PHE A 118 5.00 26.86 5.39
C PHE A 118 5.13 28.00 6.40
N ASN A 119 6.02 27.83 7.37
CA ASN A 119 6.39 28.87 8.32
C ASN A 119 7.93 29.01 8.34
N PRO A 120 8.50 30.14 7.86
CA PRO A 120 9.94 30.31 7.78
C PRO A 120 10.65 30.29 9.17
N ALA A 121 9.96 30.68 10.24
CA ALA A 121 10.55 30.70 11.59
C ALA A 121 10.73 29.30 12.19
N THR A 122 9.94 28.32 11.76
CA THR A 122 9.96 26.95 12.30
C THR A 122 10.47 25.91 11.31
N PHE A 123 10.61 26.27 10.05
CA PHE A 123 10.93 25.34 8.95
C PHE A 123 12.18 24.50 9.21
N ASP A 124 13.31 25.13 9.53
CA ASP A 124 14.57 24.41 9.71
C ASP A 124 14.49 23.43 10.90
N ARG A 125 13.84 23.82 12.00
CA ARG A 125 13.61 22.94 13.16
C ARG A 125 12.69 21.78 12.82
N GLN A 126 11.62 22.02 12.08
CA GLN A 126 10.69 20.95 11.65
C GLN A 126 11.37 19.94 10.73
N VAL A 127 12.18 20.43 9.78
CA VAL A 127 12.95 19.55 8.88
C VAL A 127 13.98 18.73 9.67
N GLU A 128 14.73 19.37 10.60
CA GLU A 128 15.68 18.66 11.46
C GLU A 128 15.02 17.53 12.23
N GLN A 129 13.87 17.79 12.84
CA GLN A 129 13.10 16.77 13.55
C GLN A 129 12.60 15.65 12.64
N ALA A 130 12.05 15.98 11.48
CA ALA A 130 11.57 14.98 10.51
C ALA A 130 12.74 14.13 9.97
N PHE A 131 13.89 14.75 9.66
CA PHE A 131 15.06 14.02 9.18
C PHE A 131 15.68 13.12 10.25
N ALA A 132 15.68 13.57 11.52
CA ALA A 132 16.13 12.75 12.65
C ALA A 132 15.26 11.47 12.79
N ARG A 133 13.94 11.56 12.63
CA ARG A 133 13.03 10.42 12.69
C ARG A 133 13.33 9.36 11.61
N VAL A 134 13.84 9.76 10.47
CA VAL A 134 14.22 8.87 9.37
C VAL A 134 15.74 8.64 9.29
N GLU A 135 16.48 8.92 10.36
CA GLU A 135 17.93 8.71 10.49
C GLU A 135 18.80 9.43 9.43
N LEU A 136 18.39 10.59 8.99
CA LEU A 136 19.18 11.50 8.15
C LEU A 136 19.98 12.47 9.03
N LYS A 137 21.17 12.05 9.50
CA LYS A 137 21.97 12.76 10.51
C LYS A 137 22.47 14.14 10.07
N ASP A 138 22.95 14.27 8.82
CA ASP A 138 23.44 15.55 8.27
C ASP A 138 22.34 16.25 7.48
N TRP A 139 21.30 16.65 8.22
CA TRP A 139 20.11 17.20 7.62
C TRP A 139 20.34 18.46 6.76
N ARG A 140 21.28 19.34 7.18
CA ARG A 140 21.58 20.56 6.43
C ARG A 140 22.19 20.26 5.07
N ARG A 141 23.14 19.33 5.01
CA ARG A 141 23.74 18.87 3.74
C ARG A 141 22.69 18.22 2.86
N VAL A 142 21.91 17.29 3.42
CA VAL A 142 20.86 16.56 2.69
C VAL A 142 19.79 17.51 2.16
N LEU A 143 19.30 18.45 2.98
CA LEU A 143 18.28 19.41 2.57
C LEU A 143 18.75 20.34 1.43
N ASN A 144 20.03 20.68 1.39
CA ASN A 144 20.61 21.54 0.35
C ASN A 144 21.11 20.75 -0.86
N ALA A 145 21.15 19.42 -0.80
CA ALA A 145 21.49 18.56 -1.94
C ALA A 145 20.35 18.50 -2.97
N CYS A 146 20.72 18.12 -4.20
CA CYS A 146 19.76 17.73 -5.23
C CYS A 146 19.54 16.20 -5.18
N PRO A 147 18.40 15.68 -5.65
CA PRO A 147 18.09 14.24 -5.64
C PRO A 147 19.18 13.36 -6.27
N TYR A 148 19.76 13.77 -7.40
CA TYR A 148 20.82 13.02 -8.07
C TYR A 148 22.12 12.87 -7.24
N ALA A 149 22.34 13.72 -6.24
CA ALA A 149 23.52 13.71 -5.38
C ALA A 149 23.38 12.79 -4.17
N LEU A 150 22.25 12.13 -4.00
CA LEU A 150 21.95 11.23 -2.89
C LEU A 150 21.72 9.80 -3.37
N SER A 151 21.90 8.82 -2.47
CA SER A 151 21.52 7.43 -2.75
C SER A 151 20.01 7.26 -2.80
N GLY A 152 19.52 6.20 -3.46
CA GLY A 152 18.09 5.87 -3.51
C GLY A 152 17.46 5.76 -2.12
N GLY A 153 18.14 5.11 -1.18
CA GLY A 153 17.67 5.00 0.21
C GLY A 153 17.64 6.34 0.95
N MET A 154 18.55 7.29 0.65
CA MET A 154 18.48 8.64 1.20
C MET A 154 17.29 9.40 0.61
N ASN A 155 17.08 9.31 -0.70
CA ASN A 155 15.94 9.94 -1.38
C ASN A 155 14.61 9.42 -0.82
N GLN A 156 14.52 8.12 -0.51
CA GLN A 156 13.32 7.50 0.07
C GLN A 156 13.03 8.04 1.48
N ARG A 157 14.06 8.18 2.30
CA ARG A 157 13.94 8.79 3.64
C ARG A 157 13.58 10.28 3.58
N VAL A 158 14.11 11.02 2.62
CA VAL A 158 13.74 12.42 2.37
C VAL A 158 12.26 12.53 1.97
N ALA A 159 11.77 11.65 1.10
CA ALA A 159 10.36 11.63 0.70
C ALA A 159 9.43 11.31 1.90
N LEU A 160 9.82 10.34 2.73
CA LEU A 160 9.07 10.01 3.95
C LEU A 160 9.06 11.19 4.94
N ALA A 161 10.20 11.87 5.13
CA ALA A 161 10.27 13.05 5.98
C ALA A 161 9.37 14.19 5.48
N LEU A 162 9.30 14.41 4.15
CA LEU A 162 8.37 15.39 3.58
C LEU A 162 6.91 15.00 3.82
N ALA A 163 6.55 13.73 3.65
CA ALA A 163 5.19 13.24 3.94
C ALA A 163 4.81 13.45 5.42
N MET A 164 5.76 13.23 6.35
CA MET A 164 5.57 13.52 7.77
C MET A 164 5.33 15.02 8.03
N LEU A 165 6.09 15.90 7.36
CA LEU A 165 5.94 17.37 7.52
C LEU A 165 4.59 17.87 7.01
N LEU A 166 4.02 17.21 6.01
CA LEU A 166 2.70 17.55 5.48
C LEU A 166 1.56 17.22 6.45
N GLY A 167 1.79 16.32 7.42
CA GLY A 167 0.84 16.02 8.49
C GLY A 167 -0.51 15.49 8.02
N GLN A 168 -0.52 14.72 6.93
CA GLN A 168 -1.74 14.22 6.32
C GLN A 168 -2.37 13.09 7.15
N ASP A 169 -3.69 12.92 7.03
CA ASP A 169 -4.44 11.92 7.83
C ASP A 169 -4.09 10.48 7.43
N ILE A 170 -3.75 10.25 6.16
CA ILE A 170 -3.43 8.94 5.60
C ILE A 170 -2.12 8.99 4.84
N LEU A 171 -1.21 8.06 5.13
CA LEU A 171 0.02 7.84 4.38
C LEU A 171 -0.15 6.64 3.44
N LEU A 172 0.07 6.87 2.15
CA LEU A 172 0.13 5.82 1.13
C LEU A 172 1.58 5.52 0.79
N GLY A 173 2.00 4.28 0.97
CA GLY A 173 3.36 3.83 0.70
C GLY A 173 3.43 2.76 -0.38
N ASP A 174 4.13 3.03 -1.47
CA ASP A 174 4.39 2.04 -2.51
C ASP A 174 5.83 1.54 -2.37
N GLU A 175 6.01 0.34 -1.83
CA GLU A 175 7.30 -0.31 -1.59
C GLU A 175 8.33 0.56 -0.84
N LEU A 176 7.90 1.18 0.27
CA LEU A 176 8.66 2.18 1.05
C LEU A 176 10.08 1.76 1.48
N THR A 177 10.41 0.49 1.39
CA THR A 177 11.67 -0.05 1.93
C THR A 177 12.47 -0.85 0.93
N SER A 178 12.03 -0.97 -0.33
CA SER A 178 12.66 -1.83 -1.35
C SER A 178 14.10 -1.41 -1.69
N ALA A 179 14.42 -0.12 -1.58
CA ALA A 179 15.76 0.42 -1.86
C ALA A 179 16.65 0.57 -0.60
N LEU A 180 16.23 0.02 0.56
CA LEU A 180 16.90 0.17 1.84
C LEU A 180 17.58 -1.15 2.24
N ASP A 181 18.73 -1.04 2.92
CA ASP A 181 19.31 -2.18 3.63
C ASP A 181 18.45 -2.61 4.84
N ALA A 182 18.64 -3.83 5.33
CA ALA A 182 17.80 -4.44 6.37
C ALA A 182 17.76 -3.60 7.68
N THR A 183 18.86 -2.96 8.05
CA THR A 183 18.92 -2.14 9.27
C THR A 183 18.06 -0.88 9.13
N ILE A 184 18.18 -0.22 8.01
CA ILE A 184 17.39 0.98 7.69
C ILE A 184 15.91 0.61 7.47
N GLN A 185 15.62 -0.53 6.82
CA GLN A 185 14.25 -1.04 6.69
C GLN A 185 13.56 -1.15 8.05
N LEU A 186 14.24 -1.76 9.03
CA LEU A 186 13.70 -1.93 10.37
C LEU A 186 13.47 -0.59 11.07
N SER A 187 14.39 0.36 10.89
CA SER A 187 14.26 1.70 11.45
C SER A 187 13.07 2.44 10.87
N VAL A 188 12.93 2.46 9.54
CA VAL A 188 11.77 3.06 8.85
C VAL A 188 10.47 2.38 9.28
N ALA A 189 10.46 1.05 9.41
CA ALA A 189 9.29 0.31 9.87
C ALA A 189 8.86 0.71 11.29
N LYS A 190 9.82 0.93 12.20
CA LYS A 190 9.54 1.44 13.55
C LYS A 190 8.94 2.86 13.50
N GLU A 191 9.43 3.73 12.62
CA GLU A 191 8.87 5.08 12.46
C GLU A 191 7.45 5.06 11.89
N LEU A 192 7.16 4.16 10.94
CA LEU A 192 5.79 3.96 10.44
C LEU A 192 4.84 3.52 11.58
N LYS A 193 5.30 2.63 12.48
CA LYS A 193 4.53 2.26 13.68
C LYS A 193 4.30 3.45 14.62
N LYS A 194 5.29 4.30 14.85
CA LYS A 194 5.11 5.51 15.65
C LYS A 194 4.10 6.47 15.01
N LEU A 195 4.15 6.65 13.67
CA LEU A 195 3.15 7.44 12.97
C LEU A 195 1.73 6.88 13.15
N ARG A 196 1.59 5.54 13.13
CA ARG A 196 0.32 4.88 13.45
C ARG A 196 -0.14 5.23 14.87
N ASP A 197 0.77 5.12 15.85
CA ASP A 197 0.49 5.40 17.26
C ASP A 197 0.16 6.90 17.47
N ASP A 198 0.71 7.78 16.64
CA ASP A 198 0.35 9.22 16.55
C ASP A 198 -1.03 9.43 15.86
N GLY A 199 -1.68 8.36 15.40
CA GLY A 199 -3.01 8.38 14.80
C GLY A 199 -3.04 8.52 13.28
N VAL A 200 -1.90 8.47 12.58
CA VAL A 200 -1.84 8.47 11.11
C VAL A 200 -2.22 7.08 10.59
N ALA A 201 -3.26 7.02 9.76
CA ALA A 201 -3.63 5.80 9.08
C ALA A 201 -2.69 5.53 7.89
N GLN A 202 -2.44 4.27 7.55
CA GLN A 202 -1.47 3.95 6.50
C GLN A 202 -1.95 2.80 5.61
N ILE A 203 -1.72 2.94 4.30
CA ILE A 203 -1.83 1.82 3.35
C ILE A 203 -0.44 1.61 2.77
N ILE A 204 0.17 0.47 3.07
CA ILE A 204 1.51 0.13 2.63
C ILE A 204 1.44 -1.03 1.64
N VAL A 205 1.89 -0.77 0.42
CA VAL A 205 2.06 -1.81 -0.60
C VAL A 205 3.46 -2.39 -0.47
N THR A 206 3.55 -3.71 -0.38
CA THR A 206 4.84 -4.41 -0.35
C THR A 206 4.70 -5.84 -0.90
N HIS A 207 5.79 -6.37 -1.44
CA HIS A 207 5.91 -7.80 -1.74
C HIS A 207 6.63 -8.57 -0.61
N HIS A 208 7.16 -7.88 0.41
CA HIS A 208 7.82 -8.46 1.57
C HIS A 208 6.82 -8.85 2.66
N LEU A 209 6.42 -10.13 2.69
CA LEU A 209 5.42 -10.61 3.65
C LEU A 209 5.92 -10.52 5.11
N ALA A 210 7.22 -10.75 5.36
CA ALA A 210 7.80 -10.59 6.69
C ALA A 210 7.70 -9.13 7.20
N LEU A 211 7.94 -8.16 6.34
CA LEU A 211 7.77 -6.74 6.67
C LEU A 211 6.29 -6.41 6.94
N ALA A 212 5.38 -6.93 6.10
CA ALA A 212 3.94 -6.76 6.32
C ALA A 212 3.52 -7.35 7.67
N GLY A 213 4.00 -8.54 8.02
CA GLY A 213 3.75 -9.17 9.32
C GLY A 213 4.27 -8.38 10.51
N PHE A 214 5.40 -7.66 10.34
CA PHE A 214 5.92 -6.78 11.38
C PHE A 214 5.13 -5.47 11.53
N LEU A 215 4.67 -4.90 10.41
CA LEU A 215 4.07 -3.56 10.37
C LEU A 215 2.56 -3.56 10.58
N ALA A 216 1.86 -4.48 9.90
CA ALA A 216 0.44 -4.35 9.64
C ALA A 216 -0.42 -4.72 10.85
N ASP A 217 -1.50 -3.97 11.05
CA ASP A 217 -2.65 -4.39 11.85
C ASP A 217 -3.52 -5.34 11.04
N ARG A 218 -3.69 -5.04 9.73
CA ARG A 218 -4.40 -5.91 8.78
C ARG A 218 -3.61 -6.10 7.49
N ILE A 219 -3.79 -7.27 6.89
CA ILE A 219 -3.19 -7.62 5.60
C ILE A 219 -4.30 -7.91 4.59
N GLY A 220 -4.21 -7.27 3.42
CA GLY A 220 -4.98 -7.60 2.23
C GLY A 220 -4.07 -8.29 1.20
N VAL A 221 -4.39 -9.51 0.83
CA VAL A 221 -3.65 -10.27 -0.19
C VAL A 221 -4.31 -10.05 -1.54
N MET A 222 -3.53 -9.59 -2.50
CA MET A 222 -4.01 -9.31 -3.86
C MET A 222 -3.45 -10.30 -4.88
N TYR A 223 -4.33 -10.79 -5.75
CA TYR A 223 -3.98 -11.62 -6.91
C TYR A 223 -4.80 -11.20 -8.14
N ALA A 224 -4.17 -11.06 -9.28
CA ALA A 224 -4.79 -10.74 -10.57
C ALA A 224 -5.85 -9.62 -10.51
N GLY A 225 -5.58 -8.56 -9.77
CA GLY A 225 -6.45 -7.38 -9.65
C GLY A 225 -7.57 -7.51 -8.62
N ARG A 226 -7.59 -8.53 -7.79
CA ARG A 226 -8.59 -8.74 -6.73
C ARG A 226 -7.96 -8.89 -5.35
N LEU A 227 -8.74 -8.60 -4.31
CA LEU A 227 -8.41 -8.98 -2.93
C LEU A 227 -8.85 -10.42 -2.73
N VAL A 228 -7.94 -11.36 -2.62
CA VAL A 228 -8.27 -12.79 -2.40
C VAL A 228 -8.38 -13.16 -0.94
N GLU A 229 -7.76 -12.38 -0.05
CA GLU A 229 -7.88 -12.54 1.40
C GLU A 229 -7.67 -11.19 2.11
N LEU A 230 -8.41 -10.94 3.20
CA LEU A 230 -8.31 -9.72 4.00
C LEU A 230 -8.61 -10.06 5.46
N GLY A 231 -7.71 -9.72 6.38
CA GLY A 231 -7.91 -9.98 7.80
C GLY A 231 -6.87 -9.32 8.69
N ARG A 232 -6.94 -9.59 10.00
CA ARG A 232 -5.87 -9.20 10.92
C ARG A 232 -4.56 -9.86 10.49
N ALA A 233 -3.44 -9.16 10.61
CA ALA A 233 -2.15 -9.67 10.14
C ALA A 233 -1.81 -11.04 10.74
N GLY A 234 -2.04 -11.22 12.04
CA GLY A 234 -1.80 -12.50 12.71
C GLY A 234 -2.67 -13.65 12.20
N ASP A 235 -3.92 -13.37 11.80
CA ASP A 235 -4.83 -14.41 11.30
C ASP A 235 -4.47 -14.81 9.88
N VAL A 236 -4.24 -13.83 8.99
CA VAL A 236 -3.82 -14.10 7.60
C VAL A 236 -2.51 -14.87 7.53
N LEU A 237 -1.54 -14.55 8.41
CA LEU A 237 -0.22 -15.20 8.38
C LEU A 237 -0.18 -16.58 9.02
N ARG A 238 -0.98 -16.81 10.09
CA ARG A 238 -0.96 -18.09 10.82
C ARG A 238 -2.06 -19.05 10.38
N HIS A 239 -3.16 -18.52 9.86
CA HIS A 239 -4.35 -19.27 9.47
C HIS A 239 -4.85 -18.84 8.10
N PRO A 240 -3.99 -18.86 7.03
CA PRO A 240 -4.37 -18.46 5.71
C PRO A 240 -5.51 -19.33 5.18
N CYS A 241 -6.48 -18.69 4.53
CA CYS A 241 -7.66 -19.36 4.00
C CYS A 241 -7.58 -19.60 2.50
N HIS A 242 -7.05 -18.64 1.75
CA HIS A 242 -6.93 -18.76 0.31
C HIS A 242 -5.67 -19.55 -0.09
N PRO A 243 -5.73 -20.54 -1.01
CA PRO A 243 -4.56 -21.31 -1.43
C PRO A 243 -3.38 -20.47 -1.92
N TYR A 244 -3.64 -19.35 -2.59
CA TYR A 244 -2.57 -18.41 -2.99
C TYR A 244 -1.84 -17.82 -1.77
N THR A 245 -2.59 -17.44 -0.72
CA THR A 245 -1.97 -16.91 0.51
C THR A 245 -1.09 -17.95 1.19
N VAL A 246 -1.54 -19.22 1.24
CA VAL A 246 -0.73 -20.34 1.72
C VAL A 246 0.58 -20.41 0.96
N SER A 247 0.51 -20.50 -0.36
CA SER A 247 1.70 -20.61 -1.20
C SER A 247 2.61 -19.37 -1.13
N LEU A 248 2.03 -18.17 -0.92
CA LEU A 248 2.81 -16.94 -0.74
C LEU A 248 3.60 -16.96 0.58
N ILE A 249 3.02 -17.52 1.64
CA ILE A 249 3.68 -17.67 2.94
C ILE A 249 4.77 -18.73 2.87
N GLU A 250 4.50 -19.89 2.24
CA GLU A 250 5.45 -20.98 2.06
C GLU A 250 6.67 -20.57 1.19
N ALA A 251 6.50 -19.58 0.32
CA ALA A 251 7.59 -19.03 -0.49
C ALA A 251 8.54 -18.10 0.28
N VAL A 252 8.23 -17.72 1.53
CA VAL A 252 9.13 -16.92 2.37
C VAL A 252 10.20 -17.84 2.97
N PRO A 253 11.51 -17.59 2.69
CA PRO A 253 12.57 -18.43 3.25
C PRO A 253 12.55 -18.41 4.78
N GLY A 254 12.44 -19.58 5.42
CA GLY A 254 12.73 -19.77 6.84
C GLY A 254 14.24 -19.85 7.08
N LEU A 255 14.70 -19.70 8.34
CA LEU A 255 16.11 -19.82 8.71
C LEU A 255 16.65 -21.26 8.58
N GLU A 256 15.80 -22.26 8.45
CA GLU A 256 16.12 -23.70 8.48
C GLU A 256 15.70 -24.43 7.20
N ASP A 257 15.12 -23.76 6.20
CA ASP A 257 14.48 -24.45 5.09
C ASP A 257 15.37 -24.61 3.85
N ALA A 258 15.17 -25.74 3.17
CA ALA A 258 15.63 -25.97 1.81
C ALA A 258 15.11 -24.85 0.87
N VAL A 259 15.81 -24.64 -0.25
CA VAL A 259 15.46 -23.62 -1.27
C VAL A 259 13.95 -23.58 -1.48
N PRO A 260 13.27 -22.44 -1.24
CA PRO A 260 11.83 -22.35 -1.40
C PRO A 260 11.44 -22.76 -2.81
N THR A 261 10.51 -23.69 -2.94
CA THR A 261 9.89 -24.00 -4.22
C THR A 261 8.96 -22.83 -4.54
N GLY A 262 9.37 -21.95 -5.46
CA GLY A 262 8.55 -20.82 -5.89
C GLY A 262 7.16 -21.27 -6.36
N LEU A 263 6.20 -20.34 -6.33
CA LEU A 263 4.84 -20.59 -6.86
C LEU A 263 4.91 -21.10 -8.30
N PRO A 264 4.25 -22.21 -8.64
CA PRO A 264 4.26 -22.75 -10.00
C PRO A 264 3.61 -21.77 -10.98
N GLY A 265 4.10 -21.75 -12.21
CA GLY A 265 3.56 -20.91 -13.30
C GLY A 265 3.89 -19.41 -13.17
N SER A 266 3.40 -18.63 -14.11
CA SER A 266 3.55 -17.18 -14.14
C SER A 266 2.31 -16.48 -13.57
N PRO A 267 2.45 -15.31 -12.94
CA PRO A 267 1.30 -14.52 -12.52
C PRO A 267 0.40 -14.18 -13.69
N SER A 268 -0.92 -14.26 -13.50
CA SER A 268 -1.86 -13.80 -14.52
C SER A 268 -1.76 -12.27 -14.68
N LEU A 269 -1.33 -11.83 -15.85
CA LEU A 269 -1.28 -10.41 -16.25
C LEU A 269 -2.57 -9.97 -16.96
N SER A 270 -3.54 -10.87 -17.13
CA SER A 270 -4.77 -10.61 -17.88
C SER A 270 -5.75 -9.68 -17.16
N GLY A 271 -5.48 -9.34 -15.90
CA GLY A 271 -6.40 -8.60 -15.06
C GLY A 271 -7.56 -9.46 -14.51
N PRO A 272 -8.50 -8.85 -13.76
CA PRO A 272 -9.57 -9.59 -13.11
C PRO A 272 -10.58 -10.12 -14.12
N GLN A 273 -10.92 -11.40 -14.00
CA GLN A 273 -11.92 -12.08 -14.81
C GLN A 273 -13.33 -11.91 -14.20
N LYS A 274 -14.37 -11.96 -15.02
CA LYS A 274 -15.75 -11.87 -14.52
C LYS A 274 -16.23 -13.18 -13.89
N VAL A 275 -15.77 -14.31 -14.40
CA VAL A 275 -16.15 -15.66 -13.98
C VAL A 275 -14.90 -16.53 -13.91
N GLY A 276 -14.86 -17.42 -12.95
CA GLY A 276 -13.73 -18.30 -12.69
C GLY A 276 -12.78 -17.76 -11.61
N CYS A 277 -12.02 -18.66 -11.02
CA CYS A 277 -10.97 -18.31 -10.06
C CYS A 277 -9.68 -18.03 -10.83
N GLU A 278 -9.16 -16.81 -10.70
CA GLU A 278 -7.94 -16.37 -11.39
C GLU A 278 -6.70 -17.19 -11.00
N PHE A 279 -6.72 -17.81 -9.81
CA PHE A 279 -5.63 -18.66 -9.32
C PHE A 279 -5.77 -20.14 -9.73
N MET A 280 -6.86 -20.53 -10.39
CA MET A 280 -7.18 -21.93 -10.67
C MET A 280 -6.06 -22.70 -11.36
N GLU A 281 -5.40 -22.12 -12.37
CA GLU A 281 -4.32 -22.77 -13.13
C GLU A 281 -3.06 -23.06 -12.31
N ARG A 282 -2.86 -22.32 -11.21
CA ARG A 282 -1.70 -22.44 -10.31
C ARG A 282 -2.06 -23.10 -8.99
N CYS A 283 -3.34 -23.41 -8.78
CA CYS A 283 -3.86 -23.90 -7.52
C CYS A 283 -3.72 -25.43 -7.43
N LEU A 284 -2.94 -25.93 -6.49
CA LEU A 284 -2.81 -27.37 -6.20
C LEU A 284 -4.11 -28.00 -5.66
N ARG A 285 -5.08 -27.17 -5.25
CA ARG A 285 -6.39 -27.57 -4.72
C ARG A 285 -7.53 -27.18 -5.66
N ALA A 286 -7.21 -26.97 -6.96
CA ALA A 286 -8.22 -26.61 -7.95
C ALA A 286 -9.26 -27.74 -8.11
N ARG A 287 -10.52 -27.33 -8.26
CA ARG A 287 -11.67 -28.20 -8.49
C ARG A 287 -12.42 -27.74 -9.74
N PRO A 288 -13.20 -28.60 -10.40
CA PRO A 288 -13.93 -28.22 -11.62
C PRO A 288 -14.87 -27.02 -11.42
N ASP A 289 -15.48 -26.87 -10.24
CA ASP A 289 -16.35 -25.75 -9.89
C ASP A 289 -15.62 -24.40 -9.81
N CYS A 290 -14.29 -24.38 -9.65
CA CYS A 290 -13.51 -23.16 -9.68
C CYS A 290 -13.60 -22.40 -11.00
N ALA A 291 -13.84 -23.09 -12.13
CA ALA A 291 -13.97 -22.46 -13.43
C ALA A 291 -15.26 -21.63 -13.61
N ALA A 292 -16.30 -21.96 -12.85
CA ALA A 292 -17.60 -21.27 -12.90
C ALA A 292 -17.86 -20.37 -11.67
N ARG A 293 -16.91 -20.28 -10.74
CA ARG A 293 -17.09 -19.56 -9.49
C ARG A 293 -17.23 -18.05 -9.74
N ILE A 294 -18.22 -17.43 -9.12
CA ILE A 294 -18.32 -15.99 -9.05
C ILE A 294 -17.45 -15.52 -7.87
N TYR A 295 -16.58 -14.56 -8.14
CA TYR A 295 -15.73 -14.02 -7.10
C TYR A 295 -16.54 -13.30 -6.03
N ALA A 296 -16.23 -13.60 -4.76
CA ALA A 296 -16.71 -12.86 -3.60
C ALA A 296 -15.76 -13.08 -2.42
N LEU A 297 -15.49 -12.02 -1.65
CA LEU A 297 -14.88 -12.14 -0.34
C LEU A 297 -15.94 -12.55 0.66
N GLU A 298 -15.86 -13.78 1.15
CA GLU A 298 -16.77 -14.35 2.14
C GLU A 298 -16.12 -14.34 3.53
N ARG A 299 -16.94 -14.27 4.57
CA ARG A 299 -16.46 -14.31 5.95
C ARG A 299 -15.88 -15.68 6.28
N ALA A 300 -14.58 -15.73 6.59
CA ALA A 300 -13.85 -16.92 6.96
C ALA A 300 -13.59 -17.02 8.47
N GLY A 301 -13.76 -15.92 9.20
CA GLY A 301 -13.57 -15.80 10.64
C GLY A 301 -13.98 -14.42 11.14
N ASP A 302 -13.68 -14.11 12.41
CA ASP A 302 -13.96 -12.78 12.95
C ASP A 302 -13.01 -11.73 12.35
N GLY A 303 -13.57 -10.83 11.53
CA GLY A 303 -12.80 -9.85 10.79
C GLY A 303 -11.86 -10.44 9.73
N HIS A 304 -12.03 -11.72 9.36
CA HIS A 304 -11.24 -12.42 8.36
C HIS A 304 -12.14 -12.85 7.19
N PHE A 305 -11.75 -12.46 5.98
CA PHE A 305 -12.48 -12.66 4.73
C PHE A 305 -11.57 -13.30 3.69
N ALA A 306 -12.10 -14.25 2.92
CA ALA A 306 -11.37 -14.90 1.84
C ALA A 306 -12.28 -15.22 0.67
N ALA A 307 -11.74 -15.14 -0.56
CA ALA A 307 -12.47 -15.54 -1.76
C ALA A 307 -12.56 -17.07 -1.91
N CYS A 308 -11.77 -17.82 -1.16
CA CYS A 308 -11.78 -19.27 -1.10
C CYS A 308 -11.30 -19.76 0.26
N ASN A 309 -11.92 -20.77 0.82
CA ASN A 309 -11.56 -21.38 2.10
C ASN A 309 -10.81 -22.72 1.94
N ALA A 310 -10.45 -23.14 0.73
CA ALA A 310 -9.74 -24.39 0.49
C ALA A 310 -8.29 -24.39 1.03
N GLY A 311 -7.78 -23.23 1.50
CA GLY A 311 -6.49 -23.11 2.21
C GLY A 311 -6.54 -23.69 3.62
N LYS A 312 -7.68 -23.64 4.31
CA LYS A 312 -7.90 -24.35 5.55
C LYS A 312 -7.89 -25.85 5.21
N GLY A 313 -6.91 -26.61 5.67
CA GLY A 313 -6.97 -28.06 5.60
C GLY A 313 -8.28 -28.52 6.19
N ASP A 314 -8.91 -29.54 5.59
CA ASP A 314 -10.00 -30.26 6.22
C ASP A 314 -9.45 -30.79 7.56
N GLY A 315 -9.69 -30.02 8.62
CA GLY A 315 -9.38 -30.45 9.97
C GLY A 315 -10.34 -31.58 10.29
N SER A 316 -9.87 -32.78 10.01
CA SER A 316 -10.40 -34.04 10.56
C SER A 316 -10.02 -34.16 12.01
#